data_34660a7b3dea7015cb686d35b7a13939
#
_entry.id   34660a7b3dea7015cb686d35b7a13939
#
_cell.length_a   1.000
_cell.length_b   1.000
_cell.length_c   1.000
_cell.angle_alpha   90.00
_cell.angle_beta   90.00
_cell.angle_gamma   90.00
#
_symmetry.space_group_name_H-M   'P 1'
#
loop_
_entity.id
_entity.type
_entity.pdbx_description
1 polymer ?
#
loop_
_entity_poly.entity_id
_entity_poly.type
_entity_poly.pdbx_seq_one_letter_code
_entity_poly.pdbx_strand_id
1 'polypeptide(L)'
;MAPELGFSNVFFKLNYDGNFSPVEDVEFVKRETGLKYVHNDTCYPAILVIGQFIDALNSGKYDPHKTALILFQTGGGCRASNYIFLLRKALERAGYGYIPVISLNLAGLESHPGFKLTLPMLHRLFYGIIYGDMLLSLVNQCKPYEKNKGQTESLANELTALLANKMQTEGISFKKVKQNCKMILSRFAEIPRENEEKVKVGVVGEIYVKYSPLGNNNLEQFLIDEGAEVVVPGLLDFFMYCIVSNISDIELYGLHKIRKPVLNFVFGYLQKQQNEIIELMKTDGNFTPPTPIAHTMDLIKDFMGFGTKMGEGWLLPAEMLELNDEGVHNIVCTQPFGCLPNHICGKGMMKPLKEKNPDMNIVAIDYDSGASKVNQENRI
;
A
#
# COMPACT_ATOMS: atom_id res chain seq x y z
N MET A 1 -2.40 1.03 -10.08
CA MET A 1 -1.13 1.53 -9.54
C MET A 1 -0.46 2.65 -10.30
N ALA A 2 -0.94 3.05 -11.45
CA ALA A 2 -0.52 4.29 -12.11
C ALA A 2 -0.55 5.56 -11.22
N PRO A 3 -1.43 5.69 -10.21
CA PRO A 3 -1.45 6.86 -9.35
C PRO A 3 -0.19 7.11 -8.53
N GLU A 4 0.59 6.09 -8.23
CA GLU A 4 1.76 6.20 -7.34
C GLU A 4 2.90 7.01 -7.96
N LEU A 5 3.12 6.90 -9.25
CA LEU A 5 4.22 7.53 -9.96
C LEU A 5 4.18 9.05 -9.92
N GLY A 6 3.01 9.64 -10.09
CA GLY A 6 2.83 11.09 -10.11
C GLY A 6 3.07 11.75 -8.76
N PHE A 7 2.57 11.17 -7.68
CA PHE A 7 2.68 11.75 -6.34
C PHE A 7 4.08 11.67 -5.76
N SER A 8 4.79 10.55 -5.99
CA SER A 8 6.18 10.37 -5.57
C SER A 8 7.09 11.42 -6.21
N ASN A 9 6.96 11.63 -7.52
CA ASN A 9 7.73 12.65 -8.23
C ASN A 9 7.48 14.07 -7.70
N VAL A 10 6.22 14.43 -7.44
CA VAL A 10 5.86 15.74 -6.87
C VAL A 10 6.44 15.91 -5.48
N PHE A 11 6.35 14.88 -4.64
CA PHE A 11 6.88 14.90 -3.30
C PHE A 11 8.39 15.24 -3.29
N PHE A 12 9.18 14.60 -4.12
CA PHE A 12 10.63 14.85 -4.18
C PHE A 12 10.95 16.20 -4.87
N LYS A 13 10.29 16.55 -5.95
CA LYS A 13 10.51 17.82 -6.63
C LYS A 13 10.22 19.05 -5.77
N LEU A 14 9.24 18.98 -4.87
CA LEU A 14 8.90 20.09 -3.97
C LEU A 14 9.87 20.26 -2.80
N ASN A 15 10.62 19.24 -2.45
CA ASN A 15 11.39 19.22 -1.22
C ASN A 15 12.89 19.04 -1.46
N TYR A 16 13.29 18.61 -2.64
CA TYR A 16 14.68 18.34 -3.02
C TYR A 16 14.95 18.87 -4.44
N ASP A 17 16.14 19.43 -4.62
CA ASP A 17 16.64 19.82 -5.94
C ASP A 17 17.19 18.54 -6.62
N GLY A 18 16.31 17.83 -7.30
CA GLY A 18 16.65 16.58 -7.96
C GLY A 18 15.45 15.90 -8.61
N ASN A 19 15.71 15.00 -9.52
CA ASN A 19 14.71 14.15 -10.12
C ASN A 19 14.53 12.88 -9.29
N PHE A 20 13.30 12.58 -8.91
CA PHE A 20 12.94 11.30 -8.33
C PHE A 20 12.33 10.42 -9.41
N SER A 21 12.89 9.22 -9.57
CA SER A 21 12.36 8.19 -10.46
C SER A 21 11.97 7.00 -9.62
N PRO A 22 10.67 6.67 -9.52
CA PRO A 22 10.26 5.41 -8.90
C PRO A 22 10.74 4.24 -9.75
N VAL A 23 11.30 3.22 -9.11
CA VAL A 23 11.77 2.00 -9.77
C VAL A 23 10.62 0.99 -9.73
N GLU A 24 9.52 1.34 -10.38
CA GLU A 24 8.31 0.51 -10.44
C GLU A 24 8.05 -0.03 -11.83
N ASP A 25 8.91 0.36 -12.78
CA ASP A 25 8.69 0.00 -14.17
C ASP A 25 8.88 -1.50 -14.37
N VAL A 26 7.91 -2.14 -15.01
CA VAL A 26 7.88 -3.58 -15.34
C VAL A 26 9.13 -3.99 -16.15
N GLU A 27 9.78 -3.04 -16.81
CA GLU A 27 11.05 -3.27 -17.52
C GLU A 27 12.21 -3.70 -16.60
N PHE A 28 12.18 -3.34 -15.29
CA PHE A 28 13.25 -3.64 -14.34
C PHE A 28 12.99 -4.90 -13.50
N VAL A 29 12.10 -5.77 -13.97
CA VAL A 29 11.69 -6.94 -13.24
C VAL A 29 12.48 -8.15 -13.65
N LYS A 30 13.57 -8.37 -12.96
CA LYS A 30 14.21 -9.69 -12.99
C LYS A 30 14.30 -10.23 -11.57
N ARG A 31 13.36 -11.11 -11.22
CA ARG A 31 13.43 -11.93 -10.00
C ARG A 31 14.81 -12.56 -9.85
N GLU A 32 15.40 -12.97 -10.98
CA GLU A 32 16.73 -13.54 -11.06
C GLU A 32 17.81 -12.56 -10.58
N THR A 33 17.69 -11.25 -10.88
CA THR A 33 18.62 -10.25 -10.36
C THR A 33 18.57 -10.17 -8.85
N GLY A 34 17.37 -10.14 -8.26
CA GLY A 34 17.22 -10.18 -6.80
C GLY A 34 17.87 -11.42 -6.18
N LEU A 35 17.59 -12.61 -6.72
CA LEU A 35 18.16 -13.87 -6.25
C LEU A 35 19.67 -13.97 -6.38
N LYS A 36 20.28 -13.27 -7.33
CA LYS A 36 21.73 -13.23 -7.50
C LYS A 36 22.45 -12.52 -6.34
N TYR A 37 21.81 -11.51 -5.75
CA TYR A 37 22.45 -10.63 -4.77
C TYR A 37 21.90 -10.77 -3.35
N VAL A 38 20.71 -11.37 -3.20
CA VAL A 38 20.04 -11.63 -1.92
C VAL A 38 19.78 -13.12 -1.77
N HIS A 39 19.75 -13.60 -0.53
CA HIS A 39 19.44 -15.01 -0.27
C HIS A 39 17.98 -15.34 -0.64
N ASN A 40 17.75 -16.52 -1.20
CA ASN A 40 16.43 -17.02 -1.61
C ASN A 40 15.47 -17.29 -0.45
N ASP A 41 15.97 -17.43 0.77
CA ASP A 41 15.19 -17.57 2.01
C ASP A 41 14.82 -16.21 2.64
N THR A 42 15.20 -15.13 1.99
CA THR A 42 14.77 -13.78 2.37
C THR A 42 13.30 -13.59 1.96
N CYS A 43 12.61 -12.72 2.69
CA CYS A 43 11.25 -12.27 2.38
C CYS A 43 11.14 -11.85 0.90
N TYR A 44 10.14 -12.37 0.20
CA TYR A 44 9.95 -12.18 -1.24
C TYR A 44 9.94 -10.69 -1.69
N PRO A 45 9.27 -9.75 -1.00
CA PRO A 45 9.35 -8.34 -1.34
C PRO A 45 10.78 -7.79 -1.34
N ALA A 46 11.65 -8.25 -0.42
CA ALA A 46 13.05 -7.80 -0.41
C ALA A 46 13.81 -8.23 -1.67
N ILE A 47 13.56 -9.45 -2.15
CA ILE A 47 14.17 -9.96 -3.39
C ILE A 47 13.77 -9.09 -4.58
N LEU A 48 12.47 -8.77 -4.69
CA LEU A 48 11.95 -7.95 -5.79
C LEU A 48 12.49 -6.52 -5.73
N VAL A 49 12.34 -5.83 -4.60
CA VAL A 49 12.75 -4.43 -4.45
C VAL A 49 14.25 -4.26 -4.68
N ILE A 50 15.08 -5.15 -4.13
CA ILE A 50 16.54 -5.09 -4.34
C ILE A 50 16.90 -5.41 -5.79
N GLY A 51 16.23 -6.39 -6.39
CA GLY A 51 16.37 -6.71 -7.81
C GLY A 51 16.06 -5.52 -8.71
N GLN A 52 14.95 -4.83 -8.45
CA GLN A 52 14.54 -3.62 -9.19
C GLN A 52 15.60 -2.51 -9.12
N PHE A 53 16.14 -2.22 -7.92
CA PHE A 53 17.19 -1.21 -7.79
C PHE A 53 18.45 -1.55 -8.59
N ILE A 54 18.90 -2.81 -8.52
CA ILE A 54 20.10 -3.23 -9.26
C ILE A 54 19.86 -3.25 -10.76
N ASP A 55 18.69 -3.71 -11.21
CA ASP A 55 18.32 -3.69 -12.63
C ASP A 55 18.24 -2.25 -13.17
N ALA A 56 17.68 -1.33 -12.40
CA ALA A 56 17.63 0.09 -12.74
C ALA A 56 19.05 0.67 -12.91
N LEU A 57 19.96 0.36 -12.00
CA LEU A 57 21.36 0.80 -12.11
C LEU A 57 22.08 0.18 -13.31
N ASN A 58 21.80 -1.08 -13.63
CA ASN A 58 22.38 -1.78 -14.77
C ASN A 58 21.77 -1.36 -16.12
N SER A 59 20.64 -0.67 -16.12
CA SER A 59 19.91 -0.30 -17.35
C SER A 59 20.63 0.76 -18.20
N GLY A 60 21.57 1.50 -17.61
CA GLY A 60 22.21 2.66 -18.25
C GLY A 60 21.31 3.90 -18.34
N LYS A 61 20.06 3.85 -17.87
CA LYS A 61 19.15 5.01 -17.85
C LYS A 61 19.54 6.04 -16.77
N TYR A 62 20.23 5.61 -15.73
CA TYR A 62 20.66 6.43 -14.61
C TYR A 62 22.18 6.48 -14.51
N ASP A 63 22.75 7.65 -14.23
CA ASP A 63 24.17 7.79 -13.90
C ASP A 63 24.38 7.35 -12.43
N PRO A 64 25.04 6.21 -12.15
CA PRO A 64 25.21 5.72 -10.79
C PRO A 64 25.97 6.69 -9.87
N HIS A 65 26.83 7.56 -10.43
CA HIS A 65 27.58 8.57 -9.66
C HIS A 65 26.74 9.79 -9.25
N LYS A 66 25.56 9.94 -9.83
CA LYS A 66 24.59 11.02 -9.51
C LYS A 66 23.30 10.49 -8.90
N THR A 67 23.29 9.20 -8.54
CA THR A 67 22.08 8.51 -8.02
C THR A 67 22.21 8.26 -6.51
N ALA A 68 21.13 8.41 -5.80
CA ALA A 68 20.93 7.91 -4.44
C ALA A 68 19.67 7.04 -4.40
N LEU A 69 19.68 5.97 -3.62
CA LEU A 69 18.52 5.09 -3.45
C LEU A 69 17.78 5.42 -2.16
N ILE A 70 16.45 5.36 -2.20
CA ILE A 70 15.61 5.59 -1.04
C ILE A 70 14.75 4.36 -0.79
N LEU A 71 14.74 3.88 0.45
CA LEU A 71 13.96 2.71 0.85
C LEU A 71 13.37 2.88 2.24
N PHE A 72 12.15 2.39 2.45
CA PHE A 72 11.52 2.37 3.77
C PHE A 72 12.19 1.36 4.71
N GLN A 73 12.26 1.74 6.00
CA GLN A 73 12.73 0.89 7.08
C GLN A 73 11.72 0.93 8.23
N THR A 74 11.05 -0.18 8.50
CA THR A 74 9.90 -0.22 9.43
C THR A 74 10.30 -0.15 10.91
N GLY A 75 11.48 -0.65 11.27
CA GLY A 75 12.00 -0.59 12.64
C GLY A 75 11.34 -1.54 13.65
N GLY A 76 10.59 -2.54 13.18
CA GLY A 76 9.94 -3.55 14.01
C GLY A 76 10.56 -4.95 13.88
N GLY A 77 9.86 -5.97 14.36
CA GLY A 77 10.23 -7.38 14.22
C GLY A 77 10.01 -7.95 12.80
N CYS A 78 9.49 -7.14 11.88
CA CYS A 78 9.38 -7.48 10.46
C CYS A 78 10.74 -7.40 9.77
N ARG A 79 10.98 -8.25 8.78
CA ARG A 79 12.23 -8.26 7.99
C ARG A 79 12.45 -6.96 7.21
N ALA A 80 11.41 -6.18 6.93
CA ALA A 80 11.52 -4.86 6.30
C ALA A 80 12.38 -3.88 7.09
N SER A 81 12.57 -4.09 8.38
CA SER A 81 13.53 -3.32 9.19
C SER A 81 15.00 -3.54 8.77
N ASN A 82 15.29 -4.63 8.05
CA ASN A 82 16.63 -5.01 7.59
C ASN A 82 16.86 -4.81 6.07
N TYR A 83 15.87 -4.38 5.31
CA TYR A 83 16.00 -4.20 3.85
C TYR A 83 17.13 -3.23 3.46
N ILE A 84 17.34 -2.18 4.25
CA ILE A 84 18.43 -1.22 4.02
C ILE A 84 19.80 -1.89 4.04
N PHE A 85 20.05 -2.77 5.03
CA PHE A 85 21.33 -3.48 5.14
C PHE A 85 21.49 -4.53 4.05
N LEU A 86 20.40 -5.21 3.67
CA LEU A 86 20.40 -6.15 2.56
C LEU A 86 20.69 -5.44 1.23
N LEU A 87 20.08 -4.27 0.99
CA LEU A 87 20.33 -3.45 -0.19
C LEU A 87 21.79 -2.98 -0.25
N ARG A 88 22.34 -2.44 0.83
CA ARG A 88 23.75 -2.03 0.89
C ARG A 88 24.70 -3.18 0.56
N LYS A 89 24.47 -4.35 1.16
CA LYS A 89 25.25 -5.56 0.86
C LYS A 89 25.11 -6.02 -0.58
N ALA A 90 23.91 -5.92 -1.15
CA ALA A 90 23.66 -6.25 -2.55
C ALA A 90 24.38 -5.27 -3.49
N LEU A 91 24.36 -3.98 -3.17
CA LEU A 91 25.09 -2.94 -3.94
C LEU A 91 26.61 -3.17 -3.90
N GLU A 92 27.18 -3.51 -2.74
CA GLU A 92 28.62 -3.86 -2.64
C GLU A 92 28.95 -5.04 -3.57
N ARG A 93 28.15 -6.10 -3.56
CA ARG A 93 28.33 -7.26 -4.43
C ARG A 93 28.15 -6.96 -5.92
N ALA A 94 27.30 -5.98 -6.24
CA ALA A 94 27.05 -5.55 -7.62
C ALA A 94 28.06 -4.52 -8.14
N GLY A 95 29.01 -4.06 -7.29
CA GLY A 95 30.00 -3.05 -7.65
C GLY A 95 29.51 -1.61 -7.47
N TYR A 96 28.37 -1.41 -6.83
CA TYR A 96 27.72 -0.11 -6.57
C TYR A 96 27.79 0.35 -5.11
N GLY A 97 28.71 -0.19 -4.31
CA GLY A 97 28.81 0.11 -2.88
C GLY A 97 29.04 1.59 -2.52
N TYR A 98 29.38 2.43 -3.52
CA TYR A 98 29.54 3.88 -3.37
C TYR A 98 28.21 4.65 -3.45
N ILE A 99 27.11 4.02 -3.88
CA ILE A 99 25.81 4.68 -4.01
C ILE A 99 25.18 4.88 -2.64
N PRO A 100 24.79 6.11 -2.25
CA PRO A 100 24.12 6.38 -1.00
C PRO A 100 22.74 5.70 -0.92
N VAL A 101 22.45 5.06 0.20
CA VAL A 101 21.12 4.50 0.52
C VAL A 101 20.50 5.27 1.67
N ILE A 102 19.41 5.96 1.40
CA ILE A 102 18.67 6.78 2.35
C ILE A 102 17.56 5.93 2.96
N SER A 103 17.57 5.80 4.28
CA SER A 103 16.51 5.13 5.04
C SER A 103 15.37 6.09 5.31
N LEU A 104 14.17 5.79 4.80
CA LEU A 104 12.95 6.42 5.23
C LEU A 104 12.44 5.70 6.48
N ASN A 105 12.76 6.21 7.65
CA ASN A 105 12.31 5.64 8.91
C ASN A 105 11.69 6.72 9.81
N LEU A 106 10.56 6.41 10.42
CA LEU A 106 9.89 7.25 11.41
C LEU A 106 10.33 6.91 12.84
N ALA A 107 11.09 5.81 13.02
CA ALA A 107 11.56 5.34 14.32
C ALA A 107 12.88 5.95 14.77
N GLY A 108 13.54 6.75 13.91
CA GLY A 108 14.83 7.38 14.22
C GLY A 108 16.00 6.39 14.21
N LEU A 109 15.92 5.29 13.44
CA LEU A 109 16.95 4.26 13.35
C LEU A 109 18.22 4.74 12.67
N GLU A 110 18.07 5.58 11.65
CA GLU A 110 19.17 6.22 10.94
C GLU A 110 18.85 7.69 10.67
N SER A 111 19.87 8.54 10.64
CA SER A 111 19.78 9.94 10.24
C SER A 111 20.69 10.22 9.04
N HIS A 112 20.15 10.92 8.06
CA HIS A 112 20.90 11.30 6.85
C HIS A 112 21.03 12.82 6.80
N PRO A 113 22.25 13.41 6.78
CA PRO A 113 22.45 14.88 6.87
C PRO A 113 21.73 15.64 5.76
N GLY A 114 21.59 15.03 4.59
CA GLY A 114 20.93 15.64 3.41
C GLY A 114 19.43 15.42 3.31
N PHE A 115 18.81 14.62 4.19
CA PHE A 115 17.41 14.26 4.11
C PHE A 115 16.66 14.53 5.40
N LYS A 116 15.66 15.40 5.35
CA LYS A 116 14.80 15.74 6.51
C LYS A 116 13.33 15.65 6.14
N LEU A 117 12.56 14.85 6.86
CA LEU A 117 11.11 14.87 6.78
C LEU A 117 10.57 16.13 7.45
N THR A 118 9.89 16.98 6.68
CA THR A 118 9.26 18.21 7.17
C THR A 118 7.74 18.03 7.30
N LEU A 119 7.10 18.85 8.15
CA LEU A 119 5.64 18.81 8.28
C LEU A 119 4.90 19.05 6.95
N PRO A 120 5.32 20.01 6.09
CA PRO A 120 4.71 20.15 4.77
C PRO A 120 4.85 18.89 3.87
N MET A 121 5.98 18.18 3.96
CA MET A 121 6.17 16.91 3.25
C MET A 121 5.20 15.85 3.75
N LEU A 122 5.09 15.69 5.07
CA LEU A 122 4.18 14.72 5.67
C LEU A 122 2.71 15.00 5.31
N HIS A 123 2.29 16.28 5.28
CA HIS A 123 0.97 16.66 4.80
C HIS A 123 0.73 16.30 3.33
N ARG A 124 1.72 16.56 2.46
CA ARG A 124 1.60 16.18 1.04
C ARG A 124 1.54 14.68 0.86
N LEU A 125 2.38 13.93 1.59
CA LEU A 125 2.35 12.48 1.57
C LEU A 125 0.96 11.95 1.98
N PHE A 126 0.42 12.45 3.08
CA PHE A 126 -0.90 12.08 3.57
C PHE A 126 -2.02 12.37 2.56
N TYR A 127 -2.02 13.55 1.95
CA TYR A 127 -3.02 13.88 0.94
C TYR A 127 -2.83 13.11 -0.36
N GLY A 128 -1.59 12.78 -0.71
CA GLY A 128 -1.28 11.86 -1.81
C GLY A 128 -1.87 10.48 -1.58
N ILE A 129 -1.80 9.95 -0.35
CA ILE A 129 -2.41 8.67 0.03
C ILE A 129 -3.94 8.74 -0.10
N ILE A 130 -4.59 9.78 0.41
CA ILE A 130 -6.05 9.96 0.25
C ILE A 130 -6.46 9.93 -1.22
N TYR A 131 -5.73 10.63 -2.08
CA TYR A 131 -6.03 10.61 -3.52
C TYR A 131 -5.76 9.25 -4.15
N GLY A 132 -4.67 8.59 -3.78
CA GLY A 132 -4.32 7.27 -4.26
C GLY A 132 -5.37 6.21 -3.89
N ASP A 133 -5.78 6.18 -2.62
CA ASP A 133 -6.79 5.25 -2.12
C ASP A 133 -8.16 5.50 -2.81
N MET A 134 -8.55 6.77 -2.97
CA MET A 134 -9.79 7.10 -3.68
C MET A 134 -9.73 6.66 -5.14
N LEU A 135 -8.65 6.97 -5.86
CA LEU A 135 -8.51 6.58 -7.26
C LEU A 135 -8.49 5.06 -7.43
N LEU A 136 -7.78 4.32 -6.57
CA LEU A 136 -7.76 2.86 -6.58
C LEU A 136 -9.17 2.28 -6.37
N SER A 137 -9.86 2.76 -5.34
CA SER A 137 -11.23 2.33 -5.04
C SER A 137 -12.18 2.59 -6.21
N LEU A 138 -12.13 3.76 -6.83
CA LEU A 138 -13.00 4.12 -7.96
C LEU A 138 -12.64 3.35 -9.24
N VAL A 139 -11.36 3.11 -9.49
CA VAL A 139 -10.93 2.25 -10.62
C VAL A 139 -11.52 0.86 -10.47
N ASN A 140 -11.40 0.27 -9.28
CA ASN A 140 -11.89 -1.08 -9.02
C ASN A 140 -13.42 -1.18 -9.07
N GLN A 141 -14.15 -0.10 -8.75
CA GLN A 141 -15.61 -0.03 -8.87
C GLN A 141 -16.11 0.35 -10.28
N CYS A 142 -15.25 0.86 -11.18
CA CYS A 142 -15.64 1.24 -12.53
C CYS A 142 -15.15 0.27 -13.61
N LYS A 143 -13.88 -0.13 -13.53
CA LYS A 143 -13.20 -0.92 -14.58
C LYS A 143 -13.90 -2.23 -14.92
N PRO A 144 -14.42 -3.02 -13.96
CA PRO A 144 -15.15 -4.25 -14.28
C PRO A 144 -16.45 -4.02 -15.07
N TYR A 145 -17.04 -2.83 -14.98
CA TYR A 145 -18.35 -2.46 -15.52
C TYR A 145 -18.28 -1.50 -16.70
N GLU A 146 -17.09 -0.99 -17.07
CA GLU A 146 -16.97 0.04 -18.12
C GLU A 146 -17.41 -0.49 -19.49
N LYS A 147 -18.29 0.27 -20.17
CA LYS A 147 -18.73 -0.06 -21.53
C LYS A 147 -17.66 0.17 -22.57
N ASN A 148 -16.80 1.17 -22.34
CA ASN A 148 -15.69 1.51 -23.23
C ASN A 148 -14.40 1.07 -22.54
N LYS A 149 -13.85 -0.08 -22.92
CA LYS A 149 -12.64 -0.65 -22.32
C LYS A 149 -11.48 0.34 -22.32
N GLY A 150 -10.83 0.47 -21.16
CA GLY A 150 -9.69 1.36 -20.93
C GLY A 150 -10.06 2.80 -20.58
N GLN A 151 -11.35 3.19 -20.58
CA GLN A 151 -11.77 4.54 -20.23
C GLN A 151 -11.47 4.88 -18.77
N THR A 152 -11.71 3.93 -17.86
CA THR A 152 -11.44 4.06 -16.42
C THR A 152 -9.97 4.32 -16.16
N GLU A 153 -9.10 3.54 -16.76
CA GLU A 153 -7.65 3.64 -16.58
C GLU A 153 -7.09 4.94 -17.19
N SER A 154 -7.59 5.32 -18.37
CA SER A 154 -7.23 6.60 -19.00
C SER A 154 -7.60 7.79 -18.12
N LEU A 155 -8.81 7.78 -17.53
CA LEU A 155 -9.27 8.83 -16.61
C LEU A 155 -8.42 8.85 -15.33
N ALA A 156 -8.10 7.69 -14.75
CA ALA A 156 -7.27 7.61 -13.56
C ALA A 156 -5.88 8.21 -13.80
N ASN A 157 -5.27 7.93 -14.95
CA ASN A 157 -3.97 8.49 -15.35
C ASN A 157 -4.04 10.02 -15.55
N GLU A 158 -5.08 10.52 -16.23
CA GLU A 158 -5.32 11.95 -16.40
C GLU A 158 -5.45 12.66 -15.04
N LEU A 159 -6.29 12.14 -14.16
CA LEU A 159 -6.52 12.71 -12.83
C LEU A 159 -5.28 12.65 -11.95
N THR A 160 -4.50 11.58 -12.01
CA THR A 160 -3.22 11.46 -11.31
C THR A 160 -2.27 12.58 -11.73
N ALA A 161 -2.09 12.78 -13.03
CA ALA A 161 -1.24 13.85 -13.56
C ALA A 161 -1.75 15.25 -13.16
N LEU A 162 -3.06 15.48 -13.21
CA LEU A 162 -3.70 16.73 -12.79
C LEU A 162 -3.47 17.02 -11.30
N LEU A 163 -3.70 16.02 -10.43
CA LEU A 163 -3.53 16.13 -8.97
C LEU A 163 -2.07 16.35 -8.61
N ALA A 164 -1.16 15.63 -9.25
CA ALA A 164 0.28 15.82 -9.08
C ALA A 164 0.70 17.27 -9.44
N ASN A 165 0.23 17.79 -10.55
CA ASN A 165 0.49 19.17 -10.93
C ASN A 165 -0.10 20.17 -9.93
N LYS A 166 -1.35 19.98 -9.49
CA LYS A 166 -1.98 20.83 -8.46
C LYS A 166 -1.22 20.80 -7.14
N MET A 167 -0.74 19.63 -6.69
CA MET A 167 0.07 19.50 -5.48
C MET A 167 1.43 20.22 -5.61
N GLN A 168 1.94 20.36 -6.81
CA GLN A 168 3.20 21.06 -7.09
C GLN A 168 3.00 22.59 -7.18
N THR A 169 1.94 23.05 -7.83
CA THR A 169 1.74 24.46 -8.19
C THR A 169 0.88 25.23 -7.22
N GLU A 170 0.03 24.53 -6.45
CA GLU A 170 -0.92 25.16 -5.54
C GLU A 170 -0.56 24.89 -4.08
N GLY A 171 -0.94 25.83 -3.19
CA GLY A 171 -0.88 25.59 -1.74
C GLY A 171 -1.84 24.47 -1.33
N ILE A 172 -1.39 23.60 -0.41
CA ILE A 172 -2.13 22.43 0.04
C ILE A 172 -2.98 22.77 1.27
N SER A 173 -4.26 22.41 1.22
CA SER A 173 -5.19 22.49 2.35
C SER A 173 -6.25 21.39 2.23
N PHE A 174 -6.80 20.93 3.35
CA PHE A 174 -7.85 19.91 3.33
C PHE A 174 -9.13 20.35 2.60
N LYS A 175 -9.42 21.64 2.61
CA LYS A 175 -10.52 22.21 1.79
C LYS A 175 -10.31 21.92 0.29
N LYS A 176 -9.09 22.12 -0.22
CA LYS A 176 -8.74 21.81 -1.61
C LYS A 176 -8.78 20.30 -1.88
N VAL A 177 -8.34 19.48 -0.92
CA VAL A 177 -8.44 18.02 -1.01
C VAL A 177 -9.90 17.62 -1.23
N LYS A 178 -10.83 18.08 -0.38
CA LYS A 178 -12.25 17.81 -0.55
C LYS A 178 -12.83 18.27 -1.88
N GLN A 179 -12.39 19.43 -2.38
CA GLN A 179 -12.81 19.92 -3.71
C GLN A 179 -12.33 19.01 -4.83
N ASN A 180 -11.07 18.55 -4.74
CA ASN A 180 -10.52 17.63 -5.72
C ASN A 180 -11.21 16.25 -5.63
N CYS A 181 -11.49 15.73 -4.43
CA CYS A 181 -12.25 14.48 -4.25
C CYS A 181 -13.65 14.57 -4.88
N LYS A 182 -14.36 15.69 -4.72
CA LYS A 182 -15.65 15.92 -5.42
C LYS A 182 -15.50 15.86 -6.94
N MET A 183 -14.47 16.52 -7.46
CA MET A 183 -14.18 16.50 -8.90
C MET A 183 -13.88 15.07 -9.38
N ILE A 184 -13.07 14.29 -8.63
CA ILE A 184 -12.76 12.89 -8.94
C ILE A 184 -14.06 12.08 -9.02
N LEU A 185 -14.91 12.13 -7.97
CA LEU A 185 -16.19 11.42 -7.93
C LEU A 185 -17.08 11.76 -9.13
N SER A 186 -17.25 13.06 -9.41
CA SER A 186 -18.06 13.51 -10.57
C SER A 186 -17.53 12.94 -11.88
N ARG A 187 -16.20 12.97 -12.10
CA ARG A 187 -15.59 12.48 -13.35
C ARG A 187 -15.73 10.95 -13.51
N PHE A 188 -15.58 10.18 -12.42
CA PHE A 188 -15.80 8.73 -12.47
C PHE A 188 -17.28 8.38 -12.63
N ALA A 189 -18.20 9.16 -12.09
CA ALA A 189 -19.65 8.96 -12.28
C ALA A 189 -20.09 9.11 -13.74
N GLU A 190 -19.35 9.87 -14.55
CA GLU A 190 -19.60 10.05 -15.99
C GLU A 190 -19.20 8.84 -16.85
N ILE A 191 -18.44 7.87 -16.29
CA ILE A 191 -18.06 6.65 -17.02
C ILE A 191 -19.32 5.80 -17.26
N PRO A 192 -19.68 5.48 -18.52
CA PRO A 192 -20.79 4.59 -18.81
C PRO A 192 -20.47 3.17 -18.32
N ARG A 193 -21.30 2.68 -17.41
CA ARG A 193 -21.15 1.36 -16.78
C ARG A 193 -22.30 0.44 -17.17
N GLU A 194 -22.01 -0.85 -17.21
CA GLU A 194 -23.03 -1.89 -17.29
C GLU A 194 -23.75 -2.04 -15.95
N ASN A 195 -25.01 -2.42 -15.99
CA ASN A 195 -25.82 -2.66 -14.79
C ASN A 195 -25.90 -4.16 -14.52
N GLU A 196 -24.73 -4.81 -14.44
CA GLU A 196 -24.59 -6.23 -14.11
C GLU A 196 -23.99 -6.35 -12.71
N GLU A 197 -24.53 -7.24 -11.89
CA GLU A 197 -23.94 -7.54 -10.59
C GLU A 197 -22.81 -8.55 -10.76
N LYS A 198 -21.62 -8.22 -10.26
CA LYS A 198 -20.44 -9.09 -10.30
C LYS A 198 -20.11 -9.64 -8.92
N VAL A 199 -19.48 -10.80 -8.91
CA VAL A 199 -18.94 -11.35 -7.66
C VAL A 199 -17.84 -10.42 -7.15
N LYS A 200 -17.94 -10.05 -5.88
CA LYS A 200 -16.92 -9.23 -5.21
C LYS A 200 -15.83 -10.11 -4.62
N VAL A 201 -14.58 -9.72 -4.86
CA VAL A 201 -13.40 -10.41 -4.33
C VAL A 201 -12.50 -9.40 -3.61
N GLY A 202 -12.34 -9.59 -2.31
CA GLY A 202 -11.44 -8.80 -1.49
C GLY A 202 -9.99 -9.24 -1.65
N VAL A 203 -9.05 -8.29 -1.72
CA VAL A 203 -7.62 -8.57 -1.74
C VAL A 203 -6.97 -7.94 -0.52
N VAL A 204 -6.44 -8.78 0.36
CA VAL A 204 -5.69 -8.40 1.56
C VAL A 204 -4.30 -9.03 1.54
N GLY A 205 -3.41 -8.63 2.42
CA GLY A 205 -2.10 -9.25 2.52
C GLY A 205 -0.98 -8.28 2.82
N GLU A 206 0.25 -8.72 2.55
CA GLU A 206 1.44 -7.90 2.73
C GLU A 206 1.42 -6.71 1.76
N ILE A 207 1.75 -5.53 2.27
CA ILE A 207 1.56 -4.24 1.57
C ILE A 207 2.19 -4.22 0.18
N TYR A 208 3.46 -4.62 0.04
CA TYR A 208 4.11 -4.60 -1.28
C TYR A 208 3.42 -5.54 -2.25
N VAL A 209 3.13 -6.78 -1.83
CA VAL A 209 2.47 -7.77 -2.69
C VAL A 209 1.00 -7.41 -2.93
N LYS A 210 0.30 -6.85 -1.93
CA LYS A 210 -1.10 -6.42 -2.08
C LYS A 210 -1.27 -5.37 -3.18
N TYR A 211 -0.41 -4.35 -3.22
CA TYR A 211 -0.57 -3.22 -4.14
C TYR A 211 0.32 -3.29 -5.40
N SER A 212 1.32 -4.17 -5.47
CA SER A 212 2.24 -4.24 -6.60
C SER A 212 1.84 -5.32 -7.61
N PRO A 213 1.44 -4.96 -8.86
CA PRO A 213 1.18 -5.94 -9.92
C PRO A 213 2.38 -6.83 -10.21
N LEU A 214 3.59 -6.30 -10.02
CA LEU A 214 4.81 -7.07 -10.08
C LEU A 214 4.88 -8.13 -8.99
N GLY A 215 4.55 -7.74 -7.75
CA GLY A 215 4.60 -8.61 -6.57
C GLY A 215 3.55 -9.72 -6.63
N ASN A 216 2.36 -9.43 -7.18
CA ASN A 216 1.20 -10.31 -7.18
C ASN A 216 0.82 -10.89 -8.57
N ASN A 217 1.70 -10.75 -9.58
CA ASN A 217 1.45 -11.25 -10.94
C ASN A 217 0.20 -10.67 -11.60
N ASN A 218 -0.11 -9.38 -11.39
CA ASN A 218 -1.32 -8.68 -11.87
C ASN A 218 -2.62 -9.30 -11.35
N LEU A 219 -2.69 -9.62 -10.07
CA LEU A 219 -3.84 -10.27 -9.44
C LEU A 219 -5.16 -9.52 -9.68
N GLU A 220 -5.19 -8.19 -9.49
CA GLU A 220 -6.40 -7.40 -9.69
C GLU A 220 -6.91 -7.52 -11.14
N GLN A 221 -6.01 -7.41 -12.12
CA GLN A 221 -6.39 -7.57 -13.52
C GLN A 221 -6.89 -8.99 -13.82
N PHE A 222 -6.25 -10.02 -13.27
CA PHE A 222 -6.69 -11.41 -13.41
C PHE A 222 -8.12 -11.58 -12.87
N LEU A 223 -8.42 -11.08 -11.70
CA LEU A 223 -9.77 -11.17 -11.10
C LEU A 223 -10.83 -10.42 -11.93
N ILE A 224 -10.46 -9.25 -12.48
CA ILE A 224 -11.36 -8.49 -13.38
C ILE A 224 -11.61 -9.25 -14.67
N ASP A 225 -10.59 -9.86 -15.25
CA ASP A 225 -10.71 -10.65 -16.48
C ASP A 225 -11.57 -11.91 -16.28
N GLU A 226 -11.56 -12.48 -15.05
CA GLU A 226 -12.47 -13.57 -14.64
C GLU A 226 -13.89 -13.07 -14.26
N GLY A 227 -14.16 -11.78 -14.41
CA GLY A 227 -15.50 -11.21 -14.23
C GLY A 227 -15.83 -10.72 -12.80
N ALA A 228 -14.84 -10.58 -11.93
CA ALA A 228 -15.05 -10.10 -10.57
C ALA A 228 -14.93 -8.56 -10.44
N GLU A 229 -15.60 -8.01 -9.42
CA GLU A 229 -15.27 -6.70 -8.86
C GLU A 229 -14.24 -6.89 -7.74
N VAL A 230 -13.11 -6.19 -7.83
CA VAL A 230 -12.03 -6.30 -6.85
C VAL A 230 -12.19 -5.23 -5.78
N VAL A 231 -12.08 -5.61 -4.51
CA VAL A 231 -12.12 -4.68 -3.36
C VAL A 231 -10.79 -4.75 -2.62
N VAL A 232 -10.06 -3.64 -2.60
CA VAL A 232 -8.76 -3.54 -1.94
C VAL A 232 -8.83 -2.46 -0.86
N PRO A 233 -8.66 -2.80 0.43
CA PRO A 233 -8.59 -1.82 1.51
C PRO A 233 -7.49 -0.78 1.28
N GLY A 234 -7.74 0.46 1.68
CA GLY A 234 -6.84 1.59 1.42
C GLY A 234 -5.53 1.55 2.22
N LEU A 235 -4.51 2.20 1.68
CA LEU A 235 -3.19 2.32 2.32
C LEU A 235 -3.22 3.24 3.56
N LEU A 236 -4.17 4.18 3.63
CA LEU A 236 -4.31 5.09 4.78
C LEU A 236 -4.49 4.33 6.08
N ASP A 237 -5.26 3.24 6.07
CA ASP A 237 -5.54 2.45 7.27
C ASP A 237 -4.27 1.79 7.84
N PHE A 238 -3.32 1.43 6.99
CA PHE A 238 -2.02 0.97 7.45
C PHE A 238 -1.22 2.05 8.20
N PHE A 239 -1.25 3.31 7.75
CA PHE A 239 -0.60 4.40 8.48
C PHE A 239 -1.29 4.68 9.81
N MET A 240 -2.63 4.62 9.86
CA MET A 240 -3.39 4.75 11.09
C MET A 240 -3.14 3.56 12.04
N TYR A 241 -3.06 2.35 11.50
CA TYR A 241 -2.63 1.16 12.22
C TYR A 241 -1.26 1.33 12.90
N CYS A 242 -0.29 1.91 12.20
CA CYS A 242 1.02 2.18 12.78
C CYS A 242 0.94 3.11 13.99
N ILE A 243 0.06 4.11 13.97
CA ILE A 243 -0.15 5.03 15.10
C ILE A 243 -0.81 4.31 16.27
N VAL A 244 -1.89 3.55 16.01
CA VAL A 244 -2.60 2.75 17.03
C VAL A 244 -1.65 1.75 17.68
N SER A 245 -0.82 1.08 16.91
CA SER A 245 0.18 0.13 17.42
C SER A 245 1.21 0.80 18.34
N ASN A 246 1.65 2.03 18.02
CA ASN A 246 2.52 2.80 18.91
C ASN A 246 1.80 3.23 20.21
N ILE A 247 0.51 3.60 20.13
CA ILE A 247 -0.29 3.92 21.34
C ILE A 247 -0.44 2.67 22.20
N SER A 248 -0.73 1.53 21.60
CA SER A 248 -0.84 0.25 22.29
C SER A 248 0.45 -0.17 23.01
N ASP A 249 1.62 0.07 22.40
CA ASP A 249 2.91 -0.16 23.07
C ASP A 249 3.08 0.68 24.32
N ILE A 250 2.69 1.95 24.27
CA ILE A 250 2.77 2.82 25.42
C ILE A 250 1.86 2.30 26.54
N GLU A 251 0.69 1.79 26.21
CA GLU A 251 -0.26 1.22 27.14
C GLU A 251 0.21 -0.10 27.76
N LEU A 252 0.71 -1.01 26.92
CA LEU A 252 1.11 -2.35 27.34
C LEU A 252 2.45 -2.34 28.09
N TYR A 253 3.42 -1.54 27.63
CA TYR A 253 4.78 -1.59 28.14
C TYR A 253 5.17 -0.36 28.97
N GLY A 254 4.33 0.70 28.99
CA GLY A 254 4.58 1.90 29.79
C GLY A 254 5.75 2.78 29.28
N LEU A 255 6.27 2.51 28.08
CA LEU A 255 7.39 3.24 27.48
C LEU A 255 6.91 4.52 26.80
N HIS A 256 7.75 5.58 26.85
CA HIS A 256 7.50 6.81 26.07
C HIS A 256 6.14 7.48 26.30
N LYS A 257 5.58 7.44 27.52
CA LYS A 257 4.25 7.98 27.87
C LYS A 257 4.01 9.43 27.41
N ILE A 258 5.05 10.25 27.34
CA ILE A 258 5.02 11.65 26.90
C ILE A 258 4.55 11.77 25.43
N ARG A 259 4.76 10.75 24.60
CA ARG A 259 4.36 10.74 23.19
C ARG A 259 2.87 10.45 22.98
N LYS A 260 2.19 9.82 23.95
CA LYS A 260 0.80 9.38 23.82
C LYS A 260 -0.17 10.50 23.45
N PRO A 261 -0.15 11.71 24.10
CA PRO A 261 -1.05 12.80 23.73
C PRO A 261 -0.87 13.26 22.27
N VAL A 262 0.37 13.29 21.79
CA VAL A 262 0.70 13.68 20.41
C VAL A 262 0.17 12.63 19.43
N LEU A 263 0.40 11.34 19.71
CA LEU A 263 -0.10 10.25 18.86
C LEU A 263 -1.62 10.23 18.81
N ASN A 264 -2.30 10.42 19.94
CA ASN A 264 -3.76 10.53 20.00
C ASN A 264 -4.28 11.72 19.18
N PHE A 265 -3.60 12.87 19.26
CA PHE A 265 -3.96 14.04 18.46
C PHE A 265 -3.79 13.78 16.96
N VAL A 266 -2.66 13.18 16.55
CA VAL A 266 -2.41 12.85 15.14
C VAL A 266 -3.43 11.83 14.65
N PHE A 267 -3.69 10.77 15.42
CA PHE A 267 -4.70 9.77 15.07
C PHE A 267 -6.08 10.40 14.88
N GLY A 268 -6.55 11.19 15.87
CA GLY A 268 -7.85 11.87 15.78
C GLY A 268 -7.94 12.86 14.61
N TYR A 269 -6.83 13.53 14.27
CA TYR A 269 -6.76 14.41 13.11
C TYR A 269 -6.92 13.64 11.79
N LEU A 270 -6.21 12.50 11.63
CA LEU A 270 -6.31 11.66 10.45
C LEU A 270 -7.69 11.01 10.32
N GLN A 271 -8.20 10.47 11.41
CA GLN A 271 -9.54 9.85 11.48
C GLN A 271 -10.65 10.84 11.10
N LYS A 272 -10.55 12.09 11.58
CA LYS A 272 -11.51 13.14 11.21
C LYS A 272 -11.49 13.38 9.70
N GLN A 273 -10.32 13.45 9.09
CA GLN A 273 -10.21 13.68 7.65
C GLN A 273 -10.69 12.48 6.83
N GLN A 274 -10.37 11.26 7.26
CA GLN A 274 -10.90 10.03 6.66
C GLN A 274 -12.44 10.05 6.68
N ASN A 275 -13.03 10.30 7.85
CA ASN A 275 -14.49 10.34 8.00
C ASN A 275 -15.14 11.43 7.12
N GLU A 276 -14.51 12.60 6.97
CA GLU A 276 -15.03 13.65 6.08
C GLU A 276 -15.00 13.23 4.60
N ILE A 277 -14.02 12.43 4.16
CA ILE A 277 -13.99 11.87 2.80
C ILE A 277 -15.03 10.76 2.63
N ILE A 278 -15.18 9.89 3.63
CA ILE A 278 -16.22 8.86 3.64
C ILE A 278 -17.62 9.48 3.52
N GLU A 279 -17.93 10.50 4.32
CA GLU A 279 -19.21 11.21 4.27
C GLU A 279 -19.42 11.95 2.92
N LEU A 280 -18.34 12.42 2.30
CA LEU A 280 -18.38 12.97 0.97
C LEU A 280 -18.82 11.93 -0.07
N MET A 281 -18.25 10.71 -0.03
CA MET A 281 -18.60 9.61 -0.92
C MET A 281 -20.03 9.11 -0.67
N LYS A 282 -20.44 8.99 0.59
CA LYS A 282 -21.84 8.65 0.97
C LYS A 282 -22.85 9.66 0.42
N THR A 283 -22.51 10.94 0.49
CA THR A 283 -23.37 12.01 0.00
C THR A 283 -23.46 12.03 -1.54
N ASP A 284 -22.38 11.67 -2.22
CA ASP A 284 -22.36 11.52 -3.67
C ASP A 284 -23.23 10.34 -4.12
N GLY A 285 -23.17 9.22 -3.44
CA GLY A 285 -24.06 8.05 -3.59
C GLY A 285 -23.80 7.20 -4.85
N ASN A 286 -22.81 7.52 -5.69
CA ASN A 286 -22.51 6.77 -6.91
C ASN A 286 -21.55 5.61 -6.67
N PHE A 287 -20.84 5.61 -5.54
CA PHE A 287 -19.77 4.66 -5.21
C PHE A 287 -19.83 4.24 -3.76
N THR A 288 -19.40 3.01 -3.50
CA THR A 288 -19.27 2.48 -2.13
C THR A 288 -18.08 3.17 -1.44
N PRO A 289 -18.29 3.85 -0.32
CA PRO A 289 -17.20 4.44 0.45
C PRO A 289 -16.42 3.37 1.21
N PRO A 290 -15.15 3.61 1.59
CA PRO A 290 -14.41 2.71 2.47
C PRO A 290 -14.97 2.72 3.89
N THR A 291 -14.71 1.67 4.65
CA THR A 291 -15.07 1.57 6.06
C THR A 291 -14.19 2.50 6.92
N PRO A 292 -14.74 3.16 7.95
CA PRO A 292 -13.93 3.92 8.90
C PRO A 292 -13.02 2.99 9.72
N ILE A 293 -11.75 3.33 9.89
CA ILE A 293 -10.78 2.53 10.68
C ILE A 293 -11.27 2.18 12.10
N ALA A 294 -12.11 3.04 12.72
CA ALA A 294 -12.65 2.77 14.03
C ALA A 294 -13.55 1.52 14.03
N HIS A 295 -14.32 1.30 12.95
CA HIS A 295 -15.15 0.12 12.79
C HIS A 295 -14.28 -1.12 12.58
N THR A 296 -13.28 -1.05 11.70
CA THR A 296 -12.29 -2.11 11.46
C THR A 296 -11.58 -2.52 12.78
N MET A 297 -11.23 -1.53 13.61
CA MET A 297 -10.67 -1.76 14.95
C MET A 297 -11.65 -2.46 15.89
N ASP A 298 -12.94 -2.14 15.80
CA ASP A 298 -13.96 -2.79 16.64
C ASP A 298 -14.17 -4.26 16.25
N LEU A 299 -14.17 -4.59 14.97
CA LEU A 299 -14.33 -5.95 14.47
C LEU A 299 -13.26 -6.92 14.96
N ILE A 300 -12.00 -6.47 15.09
CA ILE A 300 -10.87 -7.34 15.44
C ILE A 300 -10.73 -7.62 16.95
N LYS A 301 -11.37 -6.84 17.81
CA LYS A 301 -11.18 -6.90 19.29
C LYS A 301 -11.41 -8.29 19.89
N ASP A 302 -12.35 -9.02 19.33
CA ASP A 302 -12.71 -10.37 19.82
C ASP A 302 -11.78 -11.48 19.33
N PHE A 303 -10.86 -11.15 18.44
CA PHE A 303 -9.94 -12.11 17.82
C PHE A 303 -8.49 -11.85 18.18
N MET A 304 -8.07 -10.56 18.20
CA MET A 304 -6.66 -10.19 18.37
C MET A 304 -6.51 -8.83 19.04
N GLY A 305 -5.55 -8.72 19.94
CA GLY A 305 -5.20 -7.44 20.56
C GLY A 305 -4.27 -6.57 19.69
N PHE A 306 -4.36 -5.26 19.86
CA PHE A 306 -3.56 -4.27 19.13
C PHE A 306 -2.05 -4.32 19.40
N GLY A 307 -1.61 -5.09 20.39
CA GLY A 307 -0.20 -5.39 20.62
C GLY A 307 0.43 -6.32 19.57
N THR A 308 -0.38 -6.97 18.73
CA THR A 308 0.07 -7.81 17.61
C THR A 308 0.35 -6.93 16.40
N LYS A 309 1.52 -6.32 16.34
CA LYS A 309 1.86 -5.19 15.47
C LYS A 309 3.01 -5.42 14.48
N MET A 310 3.55 -6.63 14.39
CA MET A 310 4.67 -6.89 13.46
C MET A 310 4.17 -6.94 12.02
N GLY A 311 4.80 -6.15 11.15
CA GLY A 311 4.29 -5.92 9.79
C GLY A 311 2.91 -5.31 9.82
N GLU A 312 1.97 -5.91 9.13
CA GLU A 312 0.54 -5.55 9.10
C GLU A 312 -0.22 -6.02 10.37
N GLY A 313 0.34 -6.99 11.10
CA GLY A 313 -0.14 -7.45 12.39
C GLY A 313 -1.65 -7.68 12.46
N TRP A 314 -2.32 -7.02 13.45
CA TRP A 314 -3.76 -7.13 13.65
C TRP A 314 -4.61 -6.56 12.50
N LEU A 315 -4.03 -5.68 11.67
CA LEU A 315 -4.76 -5.10 10.54
C LEU A 315 -5.14 -6.16 9.48
N LEU A 316 -4.27 -7.16 9.24
CA LEU A 316 -4.54 -8.21 8.26
C LEU A 316 -5.86 -8.95 8.49
N PRO A 317 -6.11 -9.59 9.65
CA PRO A 317 -7.39 -10.22 9.92
C PRO A 317 -8.52 -9.21 10.11
N ALA A 318 -8.23 -7.97 10.50
CA ALA A 318 -9.22 -6.90 10.61
C ALA A 318 -9.77 -6.51 9.24
N GLU A 319 -8.91 -6.35 8.22
CA GLU A 319 -9.34 -6.11 6.82
C GLU A 319 -10.21 -7.28 6.28
N MET A 320 -9.91 -8.53 6.66
CA MET A 320 -10.74 -9.68 6.26
C MET A 320 -12.15 -9.60 6.89
N LEU A 321 -12.24 -9.20 8.16
CA LEU A 321 -13.53 -9.02 8.85
C LEU A 321 -14.31 -7.84 8.28
N GLU A 322 -13.65 -6.75 7.99
CA GLU A 322 -14.21 -5.55 7.37
C GLU A 322 -14.84 -5.89 6.01
N LEU A 323 -14.11 -6.56 5.13
CA LEU A 323 -14.61 -6.99 3.84
C LEU A 323 -15.85 -7.89 3.99
N ASN A 324 -15.82 -8.83 4.92
CA ASN A 324 -16.97 -9.70 5.19
C ASN A 324 -18.19 -8.92 5.70
N ASP A 325 -18.00 -7.94 6.57
CA ASP A 325 -19.06 -7.07 7.09
C ASP A 325 -19.68 -6.20 5.98
N GLU A 326 -18.90 -5.84 4.96
CA GLU A 326 -19.33 -5.14 3.74
C GLU A 326 -19.98 -6.08 2.68
N GLY A 327 -20.13 -7.38 2.99
CA GLY A 327 -20.70 -8.38 2.08
C GLY A 327 -19.72 -8.91 1.03
N VAL A 328 -18.42 -8.66 1.20
CA VAL A 328 -17.35 -9.20 0.35
C VAL A 328 -16.82 -10.48 1.00
N HIS A 329 -17.47 -11.60 0.72
CA HIS A 329 -17.20 -12.87 1.40
C HIS A 329 -16.02 -13.65 0.79
N ASN A 330 -15.69 -13.41 -0.50
CA ASN A 330 -14.56 -14.05 -1.16
C ASN A 330 -13.30 -13.19 -0.98
N ILE A 331 -12.28 -13.74 -0.34
CA ILE A 331 -11.08 -12.99 0.06
C ILE A 331 -9.82 -13.72 -0.37
N VAL A 332 -8.96 -13.06 -1.12
CA VAL A 332 -7.62 -13.52 -1.47
C VAL A 332 -6.62 -12.85 -0.54
N CYS A 333 -5.93 -13.64 0.27
CA CYS A 333 -4.83 -13.17 1.11
C CYS A 333 -3.51 -13.39 0.36
N THR A 334 -2.90 -12.29 -0.10
CA THR A 334 -1.60 -12.31 -0.79
C THR A 334 -0.47 -12.50 0.22
N GLN A 335 0.17 -13.66 0.16
CA GLN A 335 1.14 -14.09 1.15
C GLN A 335 2.53 -14.25 0.53
N PRO A 336 3.48 -13.33 0.79
CA PRO A 336 4.83 -13.51 0.30
C PRO A 336 5.57 -14.57 1.11
N PHE A 337 6.37 -15.38 0.43
CA PHE A 337 7.29 -16.29 1.08
C PHE A 337 8.22 -15.54 2.05
N GLY A 338 8.45 -16.13 3.20
CA GLY A 338 9.31 -15.58 4.25
C GLY A 338 8.73 -14.38 5.01
N CYS A 339 7.47 -14.01 4.79
CA CYS A 339 6.78 -12.97 5.56
C CYS A 339 6.19 -13.55 6.85
N LEU A 340 6.90 -13.40 7.96
CA LEU A 340 6.47 -13.92 9.26
C LEU A 340 5.11 -13.37 9.72
N PRO A 341 4.86 -12.03 9.69
CA PRO A 341 3.57 -11.48 10.12
C PRO A 341 2.39 -12.03 9.31
N ASN A 342 2.56 -12.19 8.01
CA ASN A 342 1.50 -12.68 7.13
C ASN A 342 1.19 -14.17 7.40
N HIS A 343 2.20 -14.99 7.65
CA HIS A 343 1.99 -16.39 8.04
C HIS A 343 1.23 -16.51 9.37
N ILE A 344 1.53 -15.65 10.35
CA ILE A 344 0.91 -15.69 11.69
C ILE A 344 -0.46 -15.03 11.67
N CYS A 345 -0.54 -13.76 11.26
CA CYS A 345 -1.74 -12.94 11.37
C CYS A 345 -2.68 -13.09 10.15
N GLY A 346 -2.15 -13.37 8.97
CA GLY A 346 -2.96 -13.66 7.79
C GLY A 346 -3.42 -15.12 7.80
N LYS A 347 -2.55 -16.04 7.37
CA LYS A 347 -2.88 -17.46 7.21
C LYS A 347 -3.29 -18.15 8.52
N GLY A 348 -2.60 -17.83 9.63
CA GLY A 348 -2.89 -18.41 10.94
C GLY A 348 -4.27 -18.03 11.50
N MET A 349 -4.81 -16.89 11.10
CA MET A 349 -6.11 -16.41 11.57
C MET A 349 -7.30 -16.84 10.68
N MET A 350 -7.06 -17.39 9.50
CA MET A 350 -8.14 -17.77 8.57
C MET A 350 -9.14 -18.76 9.18
N LYS A 351 -8.66 -19.76 9.93
CA LYS A 351 -9.54 -20.75 10.57
C LYS A 351 -10.40 -20.13 11.67
N PRO A 352 -9.86 -19.40 12.67
CA PRO A 352 -10.69 -18.73 13.68
C PRO A 352 -11.71 -17.74 13.09
N LEU A 353 -11.36 -17.02 12.02
CA LEU A 353 -12.27 -16.10 11.34
C LEU A 353 -13.44 -16.86 10.70
N LYS A 354 -13.15 -17.92 9.94
CA LYS A 354 -14.18 -18.76 9.28
C LYS A 354 -15.08 -19.50 10.26
N GLU A 355 -14.56 -19.92 11.41
CA GLU A 355 -15.38 -20.59 12.45
C GLU A 355 -16.45 -19.64 13.03
N LYS A 356 -16.17 -18.35 13.15
CA LYS A 356 -17.14 -17.34 13.62
C LYS A 356 -17.97 -16.74 12.49
N ASN A 357 -17.46 -16.76 11.25
CA ASN A 357 -18.11 -16.21 10.06
C ASN A 357 -18.15 -17.27 8.96
N PRO A 358 -19.12 -18.20 8.99
CA PRO A 358 -19.15 -19.37 8.08
C PRO A 358 -19.24 -19.00 6.59
N ASP A 359 -19.77 -17.83 6.27
CA ASP A 359 -19.94 -17.33 4.90
C ASP A 359 -18.60 -16.86 4.28
N MET A 360 -17.56 -16.65 5.09
CA MET A 360 -16.24 -16.24 4.57
C MET A 360 -15.56 -17.34 3.77
N ASN A 361 -15.20 -17.04 2.55
CA ASN A 361 -14.35 -17.86 1.70
C ASN A 361 -12.98 -17.19 1.57
N ILE A 362 -12.01 -17.62 2.38
CA ILE A 362 -10.67 -17.04 2.38
C ILE A 362 -9.68 -18.04 1.79
N VAL A 363 -8.89 -17.61 0.82
CA VAL A 363 -7.77 -18.37 0.26
C VAL A 363 -6.47 -17.59 0.42
N ALA A 364 -5.42 -18.25 0.95
CA ALA A 364 -4.08 -17.69 0.97
C ALA A 364 -3.30 -18.16 -0.25
N ILE A 365 -2.78 -17.20 -1.02
CA ILE A 365 -1.95 -17.45 -2.19
C ILE A 365 -0.51 -17.09 -1.87
N ASP A 366 0.36 -18.09 -1.94
CA ASP A 366 1.78 -17.92 -1.67
C ASP A 366 2.49 -17.34 -2.89
N TYR A 367 3.23 -16.24 -2.69
CA TYR A 367 4.06 -15.59 -3.70
C TYR A 367 5.53 -15.78 -3.35
N ASP A 368 6.28 -16.35 -4.27
CA ASP A 368 7.72 -16.52 -4.16
C ASP A 368 8.38 -16.49 -5.53
N SER A 369 9.72 -16.46 -5.55
CA SER A 369 10.50 -16.40 -6.78
C SER A 369 10.41 -17.67 -7.64
N GLY A 370 10.00 -18.80 -7.07
CA GLY A 370 9.83 -20.09 -7.74
C GLY A 370 8.37 -20.45 -8.03
N ALA A 371 7.41 -19.68 -7.52
CA ALA A 371 5.99 -19.97 -7.72
C ALA A 371 5.56 -19.76 -9.18
N SER A 372 4.79 -20.73 -9.70
CA SER A 372 4.18 -20.63 -11.02
C SER A 372 2.92 -19.77 -10.95
N LYS A 373 2.82 -18.77 -11.84
CA LYS A 373 1.62 -17.92 -12.00
C LYS A 373 0.37 -18.78 -12.21
N VAL A 374 0.44 -19.78 -13.08
CA VAL A 374 -0.68 -20.69 -13.38
C VAL A 374 -1.14 -21.46 -12.14
N ASN A 375 -0.21 -21.92 -11.29
CA ASN A 375 -0.57 -22.60 -10.06
C ASN A 375 -1.23 -21.65 -9.03
N GLN A 376 -0.88 -20.38 -9.04
CA GLN A 376 -1.51 -19.37 -8.19
C GLN A 376 -2.92 -19.08 -8.69
N GLU A 377 -3.10 -18.83 -9.99
CA GLU A 377 -4.39 -18.58 -10.63
C GLU A 377 -5.36 -19.75 -10.47
N ASN A 378 -4.90 -21.00 -10.58
CA ASN A 378 -5.74 -22.20 -10.37
C ASN A 378 -6.21 -22.40 -8.92
N ARG A 379 -5.67 -21.67 -7.95
CA ARG A 379 -6.05 -21.74 -6.54
C ARG A 379 -7.04 -20.65 -6.13
N ILE A 380 -7.18 -19.65 -6.95
CA ILE A 380 -8.13 -18.56 -6.80
C ILE A 380 -9.47 -18.96 -7.43
#